data_feba3c347442cc96d47313156005a704
#
_entry.id   feba3c347442cc96d47313156005a704
#
_cell.length_a   1.000
_cell.length_b   1.000
_cell.length_c   1.000
_cell.angle_alpha   90.00
_cell.angle_beta   90.00
_cell.angle_gamma   90.00
#
_symmetry.space_group_name_H-M   'P 1'
#
loop_
_entity.id
_entity.type
_entity.pdbx_description
1 polymer ?
#
loop_
_entity_poly.entity_id
_entity_poly.type
_entity_poly.pdbx_seq_one_letter_code
_entity_poly.pdbx_strand_id
1 'polypeptide(L)'
;MKLINQLCTGLFIVALSGGHFAVAAERAVNTEIIKKTDIENLVEHSNHVYSGAQPNAEQIKLLSQAGVKHVINLRAFSEQTWDEGEFVRSLGMSYHALPIAGAKDVTVENARNLTNLLNEFEGESILVHCASSNRVGALIAISAHVQGLDLEAALDKGKRWGMKSLEPVVREVVNDK
;
A
#
# COMPACT_ATOMS: atom_id res chain seq x y z
N MET A 1 -4.32 49.37 71.50
CA MET A 1 -5.26 48.93 70.49
C MET A 1 -4.44 48.62 69.22
N LYS A 2 -4.11 47.34 68.94
CA LYS A 2 -3.40 46.88 67.73
C LYS A 2 -4.32 45.94 67.00
N LEU A 3 -4.76 46.32 65.82
CA LEU A 3 -5.46 45.42 64.89
C LEU A 3 -4.45 44.50 64.22
N ILE A 4 -4.70 43.18 64.28
CA ILE A 4 -3.96 42.18 63.59
C ILE A 4 -4.75 41.81 62.32
N ASN A 5 -4.19 42.11 61.17
CA ASN A 5 -4.72 41.73 59.87
C ASN A 5 -4.23 40.30 59.55
N GLN A 6 -5.15 39.35 59.49
CA GLN A 6 -4.84 37.99 58.98
C GLN A 6 -5.04 37.97 57.46
N LEU A 7 -3.95 37.78 56.72
CA LEU A 7 -3.98 37.43 55.29
C LEU A 7 -4.23 35.91 55.15
N CYS A 8 -5.38 35.55 54.63
CA CYS A 8 -5.65 34.19 54.18
C CYS A 8 -5.07 34.03 52.77
N THR A 9 -3.94 33.30 52.69
CA THR A 9 -3.36 32.90 51.41
C THR A 9 -4.04 31.62 50.91
N GLY A 10 -4.99 31.76 50.00
CA GLY A 10 -5.64 30.63 49.33
C GLY A 10 -4.69 30.00 48.31
N LEU A 11 -4.28 28.78 48.59
CA LEU A 11 -3.49 27.96 47.68
C LEU A 11 -4.42 27.33 46.61
N PHE A 12 -4.42 27.87 45.40
CA PHE A 12 -5.12 27.28 44.25
C PHE A 12 -4.26 26.12 43.70
N ILE A 13 -4.66 24.89 43.99
CA ILE A 13 -4.09 23.71 43.34
C ILE A 13 -4.77 23.54 41.99
N VAL A 14 -4.11 23.94 40.90
CA VAL A 14 -4.52 23.61 39.54
C VAL A 14 -4.10 22.17 39.27
N ALA A 15 -5.05 21.24 39.31
CA ALA A 15 -4.84 19.87 38.88
C ALA A 15 -4.76 19.86 37.35
N LEU A 16 -3.55 19.80 36.81
CA LEU A 16 -3.32 19.46 35.39
C LEU A 16 -3.69 17.99 35.16
N SER A 17 -4.91 17.77 34.71
CA SER A 17 -5.29 16.46 34.14
C SER A 17 -4.53 16.27 32.81
N GLY A 18 -3.35 15.67 32.89
CA GLY A 18 -2.59 15.25 31.74
C GLY A 18 -3.36 14.12 31.00
N GLY A 19 -4.09 14.50 29.95
CA GLY A 19 -4.65 13.52 29.02
C GLY A 19 -3.51 12.77 28.37
N HIS A 20 -3.30 11.52 28.76
CA HIS A 20 -2.44 10.59 28.03
C HIS A 20 -3.15 10.26 26.73
N PHE A 21 -2.80 10.98 25.66
CA PHE A 21 -3.07 10.49 24.32
C PHE A 21 -2.17 9.26 24.15
N ALA A 22 -2.75 8.07 24.31
CA ALA A 22 -2.11 6.85 23.88
C ALA A 22 -1.98 6.93 22.37
N VAL A 23 -0.81 7.35 21.88
CA VAL A 23 -0.42 7.13 20.49
C VAL A 23 -0.42 5.61 20.34
N ALA A 24 -1.41 5.07 19.64
CA ALA A 24 -1.43 3.66 19.27
C ALA A 24 -0.13 3.41 18.51
N ALA A 25 0.79 2.67 19.12
CA ALA A 25 2.02 2.26 18.44
C ALA A 25 1.58 1.53 17.17
N GLU A 26 1.94 2.06 16.01
CA GLU A 26 1.67 1.44 14.74
C GLU A 26 2.29 0.05 14.76
N ARG A 27 1.46 -0.98 14.63
CA ARG A 27 1.92 -2.37 14.74
C ARG A 27 2.80 -2.65 13.52
N ALA A 28 4.09 -2.84 13.75
CA ALA A 28 5.04 -3.21 12.70
C ALA A 28 4.54 -4.48 11.97
N VAL A 29 4.74 -4.52 10.64
CA VAL A 29 4.36 -5.69 9.83
C VAL A 29 5.14 -6.91 10.26
N ASN A 30 4.45 -8.02 10.45
CA ASN A 30 5.06 -9.30 10.79
C ASN A 30 5.52 -10.03 9.53
N THR A 31 6.79 -9.85 9.17
CA THR A 31 7.39 -10.44 7.96
C THR A 31 7.41 -11.97 7.97
N GLU A 32 7.44 -12.62 9.15
CA GLU A 32 7.36 -14.08 9.23
C GLU A 32 5.97 -14.61 8.86
N ILE A 33 4.91 -13.87 9.16
CA ILE A 33 3.56 -14.21 8.67
C ILE A 33 3.46 -13.94 7.17
N ILE A 34 4.03 -12.83 6.67
CA ILE A 34 4.07 -12.53 5.22
C ILE A 34 4.69 -13.69 4.44
N LYS A 35 5.83 -14.21 4.88
CA LYS A 35 6.50 -15.36 4.22
C LYS A 35 5.61 -16.60 4.18
N LYS A 36 4.76 -16.81 5.19
CA LYS A 36 3.84 -17.96 5.25
C LYS A 36 2.63 -17.84 4.34
N THR A 37 2.38 -16.66 3.76
CA THR A 37 1.26 -16.48 2.81
C THR A 37 1.44 -17.33 1.56
N ASP A 38 2.69 -17.62 1.16
CA ASP A 38 3.03 -18.36 -0.05
C ASP A 38 2.30 -17.82 -1.30
N ILE A 39 2.14 -16.51 -1.38
CA ILE A 39 1.57 -15.84 -2.55
C ILE A 39 2.59 -15.93 -3.69
N GLU A 40 2.14 -16.42 -4.84
CA GLU A 40 2.99 -16.54 -6.02
C GLU A 40 3.57 -15.17 -6.43
N ASN A 41 4.86 -15.12 -6.78
CA ASN A 41 5.58 -13.90 -7.17
C ASN A 41 5.54 -12.78 -6.11
N LEU A 42 5.35 -13.10 -4.83
CA LEU A 42 5.39 -12.11 -3.76
C LEU A 42 6.79 -11.54 -3.60
N VAL A 43 6.91 -10.24 -3.70
CA VAL A 43 8.16 -9.49 -3.49
C VAL A 43 7.89 -8.34 -2.53
N GLU A 44 8.75 -8.21 -1.53
CA GLU A 44 8.77 -7.04 -0.65
C GLU A 44 9.63 -5.94 -1.28
N HIS A 45 9.10 -4.74 -1.29
CA HIS A 45 9.79 -3.52 -1.73
C HIS A 45 10.05 -2.60 -0.52
N SER A 46 10.56 -1.40 -0.74
CA SER A 46 10.77 -0.43 0.33
C SER A 46 9.46 -0.10 1.07
N ASN A 47 9.54 0.18 2.38
CA ASN A 47 8.43 0.66 3.22
C ASN A 47 7.22 -0.29 3.31
N HIS A 48 7.45 -1.61 3.42
CA HIS A 48 6.37 -2.62 3.56
C HIS A 48 5.35 -2.63 2.42
N VAL A 49 5.78 -2.24 1.21
CA VAL A 49 5.00 -2.40 -0.02
C VAL A 49 5.35 -3.75 -0.63
N TYR A 50 4.32 -4.55 -0.87
CA TYR A 50 4.43 -5.89 -1.46
C TYR A 50 3.77 -5.91 -2.83
N SER A 51 4.40 -6.56 -3.81
CA SER A 51 3.75 -6.91 -5.07
C SER A 51 3.60 -8.42 -5.18
N GLY A 52 2.53 -8.90 -5.83
CA GLY A 52 2.30 -10.34 -5.94
C GLY A 52 1.26 -10.73 -7.00
N ALA A 53 1.07 -12.04 -7.14
CA ALA A 53 -0.05 -12.62 -7.87
C ALA A 53 -1.34 -12.52 -7.05
N GLN A 54 -2.46 -12.96 -7.63
CA GLN A 54 -3.77 -13.01 -6.97
C GLN A 54 -3.72 -13.85 -5.69
N PRO A 55 -3.97 -13.27 -4.50
CA PRO A 55 -4.10 -14.05 -3.29
C PRO A 55 -5.45 -14.76 -3.21
N ASN A 56 -5.50 -15.89 -2.53
CA ASN A 56 -6.73 -16.53 -2.09
C ASN A 56 -7.21 -16.00 -0.72
N ALA A 57 -8.39 -16.40 -0.28
CA ALA A 57 -8.99 -15.92 0.98
C ALA A 57 -8.12 -16.21 2.22
N GLU A 58 -7.47 -17.37 2.31
CA GLU A 58 -6.61 -17.71 3.44
C GLU A 58 -5.32 -16.87 3.44
N GLN A 59 -4.76 -16.61 2.26
CA GLN A 59 -3.60 -15.72 2.11
C GLN A 59 -3.94 -14.27 2.52
N ILE A 60 -5.14 -13.77 2.15
CA ILE A 60 -5.62 -12.45 2.59
C ILE A 60 -5.80 -12.39 4.11
N LYS A 61 -6.30 -13.44 4.76
CA LYS A 61 -6.36 -13.51 6.24
C LYS A 61 -4.96 -13.40 6.87
N LEU A 62 -3.98 -14.12 6.33
CA LEU A 62 -2.61 -14.05 6.80
C LEU A 62 -2.02 -12.64 6.62
N LEU A 63 -2.31 -11.97 5.50
CA LEU A 63 -1.90 -10.58 5.28
C LEU A 63 -2.47 -9.64 6.35
N SER A 64 -3.77 -9.76 6.67
CA SER A 64 -4.40 -9.00 7.75
C SER A 64 -3.75 -9.28 9.11
N GLN A 65 -3.47 -10.54 9.44
CA GLN A 65 -2.78 -10.94 10.66
C GLN A 65 -1.34 -10.41 10.72
N ALA A 66 -0.68 -10.31 9.57
CA ALA A 66 0.65 -9.72 9.45
C ALA A 66 0.67 -8.20 9.65
N GLY A 67 -0.49 -7.54 9.59
CA GLY A 67 -0.60 -6.09 9.75
C GLY A 67 -0.62 -5.32 8.42
N VAL A 68 -0.88 -6.00 7.28
CA VAL A 68 -1.15 -5.30 6.01
C VAL A 68 -2.43 -4.48 6.16
N LYS A 69 -2.40 -3.23 5.71
CA LYS A 69 -3.48 -2.25 5.83
C LYS A 69 -4.28 -2.08 4.55
N HIS A 70 -3.61 -2.14 3.41
CA HIS A 70 -4.20 -1.83 2.10
C HIS A 70 -3.98 -2.97 1.12
N VAL A 71 -5.00 -3.27 0.33
CA VAL A 71 -4.94 -4.17 -0.82
C VAL A 71 -5.35 -3.38 -2.07
N ILE A 72 -4.45 -3.29 -3.04
CA ILE A 72 -4.70 -2.66 -4.35
C ILE A 72 -4.79 -3.78 -5.39
N ASN A 73 -5.97 -3.95 -5.98
CA ASN A 73 -6.23 -4.98 -6.98
C ASN A 73 -6.29 -4.36 -8.39
N LEU A 74 -5.38 -4.79 -9.25
CA LEU A 74 -5.32 -4.36 -10.66
C LEU A 74 -6.15 -5.25 -11.60
N ARG A 75 -6.82 -6.29 -11.11
CA ARG A 75 -7.62 -7.18 -11.96
C ARG A 75 -8.92 -6.50 -12.40
N ALA A 76 -9.27 -6.68 -13.67
CA ALA A 76 -10.57 -6.25 -14.16
C ALA A 76 -11.71 -6.98 -13.41
N PHE A 77 -12.86 -6.34 -13.29
CA PHE A 77 -14.03 -6.96 -12.63
C PHE A 77 -14.43 -8.29 -13.27
N SER A 78 -14.29 -8.42 -14.59
CA SER A 78 -14.56 -9.66 -15.33
C SER A 78 -13.61 -10.83 -15.01
N GLU A 79 -12.46 -10.57 -14.41
CA GLU A 79 -11.49 -11.58 -13.98
C GLU A 79 -11.80 -12.12 -12.57
N GLN A 80 -12.65 -11.43 -11.82
CA GLN A 80 -12.90 -11.75 -10.40
C GLN A 80 -13.99 -12.81 -10.30
N THR A 81 -13.72 -13.88 -9.57
CA THR A 81 -14.64 -15.01 -9.36
C THR A 81 -15.35 -14.96 -8.01
N TRP A 82 -15.02 -13.99 -7.17
CA TRP A 82 -15.55 -13.75 -5.83
C TRP A 82 -15.37 -12.29 -5.42
N ASP A 83 -16.09 -11.83 -4.39
CA ASP A 83 -15.97 -10.46 -3.89
C ASP A 83 -14.78 -10.35 -2.92
N GLU A 84 -13.60 -10.13 -3.51
CA GLU A 84 -12.37 -9.89 -2.75
C GLU A 84 -12.46 -8.61 -1.94
N GLY A 85 -13.08 -7.57 -2.50
CA GLY A 85 -13.18 -6.28 -1.85
C GLY A 85 -14.01 -6.33 -0.56
N GLU A 86 -15.15 -7.02 -0.56
CA GLU A 86 -15.95 -7.24 0.63
C GLU A 86 -15.15 -8.03 1.68
N PHE A 87 -14.47 -9.09 1.25
CA PHE A 87 -13.69 -9.93 2.14
C PHE A 87 -12.52 -9.17 2.80
N VAL A 88 -11.75 -8.40 2.02
CA VAL A 88 -10.65 -7.55 2.53
C VAL A 88 -11.19 -6.57 3.58
N ARG A 89 -12.29 -5.87 3.28
CA ARG A 89 -12.92 -4.93 4.22
C ARG A 89 -13.44 -5.62 5.49
N SER A 90 -13.98 -6.83 5.39
CA SER A 90 -14.45 -7.61 6.54
C SER A 90 -13.33 -7.97 7.53
N LEU A 91 -12.08 -7.98 7.07
CA LEU A 91 -10.89 -8.20 7.89
C LEU A 91 -10.27 -6.89 8.44
N GLY A 92 -10.91 -5.74 8.24
CA GLY A 92 -10.46 -4.44 8.71
C GLY A 92 -9.36 -3.79 7.87
N MET A 93 -9.11 -4.29 6.66
CA MET A 93 -8.21 -3.69 5.68
C MET A 93 -8.97 -2.80 4.69
N SER A 94 -8.27 -1.86 4.06
CA SER A 94 -8.80 -1.06 2.96
C SER A 94 -8.58 -1.75 1.61
N TYR A 95 -9.57 -1.69 0.73
CA TYR A 95 -9.50 -2.29 -0.61
C TYR A 95 -9.66 -1.21 -1.68
N HIS A 96 -8.75 -1.21 -2.64
CA HIS A 96 -8.67 -0.26 -3.75
C HIS A 96 -8.66 -1.02 -5.08
N ALA A 97 -9.64 -0.76 -5.93
CA ALA A 97 -9.71 -1.33 -7.27
C ALA A 97 -9.13 -0.33 -8.28
N LEU A 98 -8.14 -0.76 -9.05
CA LEU A 98 -7.61 -0.05 -10.23
C LEU A 98 -7.59 -1.02 -11.42
N PRO A 99 -8.74 -1.25 -12.08
CA PRO A 99 -8.87 -2.30 -13.07
C PRO A 99 -8.04 -2.02 -14.33
N ILE A 100 -7.13 -2.95 -14.65
CA ILE A 100 -6.27 -2.99 -15.83
C ILE A 100 -6.59 -4.29 -16.58
N ALA A 101 -7.47 -4.22 -17.58
CA ALA A 101 -8.01 -5.42 -18.24
C ALA A 101 -7.01 -6.13 -19.17
N GLY A 102 -5.92 -5.48 -19.55
CA GLY A 102 -4.90 -6.06 -20.44
C GLY A 102 -3.89 -5.04 -20.93
N ALA A 103 -3.18 -5.37 -21.99
CA ALA A 103 -2.12 -4.54 -22.57
C ALA A 103 -2.58 -3.11 -22.92
N LYS A 104 -3.80 -2.94 -23.44
CA LYS A 104 -4.36 -1.65 -23.81
C LYS A 104 -4.52 -0.67 -22.64
N ASP A 105 -4.65 -1.20 -21.43
CA ASP A 105 -4.82 -0.38 -20.23
C ASP A 105 -3.47 -0.16 -19.50
N VAL A 106 -2.38 -0.70 -20.03
CA VAL A 106 -1.01 -0.40 -19.59
C VAL A 106 -0.61 0.94 -20.19
N THR A 107 -0.94 2.03 -19.51
CA THR A 107 -0.79 3.41 -20.00
C THR A 107 -0.05 4.28 -18.97
N VAL A 108 0.44 5.45 -19.41
CA VAL A 108 1.04 6.45 -18.53
C VAL A 108 0.03 6.94 -17.48
N GLU A 109 -1.25 7.08 -17.86
CA GLU A 109 -2.30 7.51 -16.93
C GLU A 109 -2.51 6.49 -15.83
N ASN A 110 -2.66 5.20 -16.16
CA ASN A 110 -2.83 4.15 -15.16
C ASN A 110 -1.58 3.94 -14.31
N ALA A 111 -0.37 4.12 -14.87
CA ALA A 111 0.87 4.14 -14.10
C ALA A 111 0.89 5.26 -13.07
N ARG A 112 0.41 6.46 -13.44
CA ARG A 112 0.27 7.59 -12.53
C ARG A 112 -0.79 7.33 -11.45
N ASN A 113 -1.95 6.75 -11.81
CA ASN A 113 -3.00 6.39 -10.86
C ASN A 113 -2.49 5.40 -9.80
N LEU A 114 -1.75 4.36 -10.20
CA LEU A 114 -1.13 3.43 -9.26
C LEU A 114 -0.13 4.15 -8.35
N THR A 115 0.72 5.01 -8.91
CA THR A 115 1.71 5.76 -8.11
C THR A 115 1.04 6.68 -7.10
N ASN A 116 -0.06 7.34 -7.49
CA ASN A 116 -0.82 8.20 -6.58
C ASN A 116 -1.38 7.40 -5.40
N LEU A 117 -1.96 6.21 -5.64
CA LEU A 117 -2.43 5.32 -4.57
C LEU A 117 -1.30 4.87 -3.64
N LEU A 118 -0.12 4.52 -4.19
CA LEU A 118 1.02 4.12 -3.36
C LEU A 118 1.54 5.29 -2.51
N ASN A 119 1.52 6.51 -3.04
CA ASN A 119 1.95 7.72 -2.32
C ASN A 119 0.91 8.16 -1.27
N GLU A 120 -0.39 7.96 -1.54
CA GLU A 120 -1.47 8.29 -0.59
C GLU A 120 -1.31 7.51 0.71
N PHE A 121 -0.82 6.28 0.64
CA PHE A 121 -0.61 5.38 1.78
C PHE A 121 0.87 5.19 2.11
N GLU A 122 1.72 6.20 1.80
CA GLU A 122 3.14 6.15 2.13
C GLU A 122 3.35 5.95 3.64
N GLY A 123 4.19 4.97 3.99
CA GLY A 123 4.43 4.59 5.38
C GLY A 123 3.50 3.50 5.91
N GLU A 124 2.42 3.18 5.21
CA GLU A 124 1.53 2.09 5.55
C GLU A 124 1.87 0.80 4.77
N SER A 125 1.39 -0.34 5.26
CA SER A 125 1.67 -1.62 4.62
C SER A 125 0.65 -1.92 3.52
N ILE A 126 1.15 -2.19 2.31
CA ILE A 126 0.34 -2.33 1.10
C ILE A 126 0.67 -3.63 0.39
N LEU A 127 -0.34 -4.41 0.00
CA LEU A 127 -0.22 -5.37 -1.08
C LEU A 127 -0.80 -4.75 -2.36
N VAL A 128 -0.02 -4.70 -3.44
CA VAL A 128 -0.52 -4.44 -4.79
C VAL A 128 -0.41 -5.72 -5.62
N HIS A 129 -1.51 -6.15 -6.25
CA HIS A 129 -1.52 -7.38 -7.01
C HIS A 129 -2.33 -7.30 -8.31
N CYS A 130 -2.06 -8.26 -9.17
CA CYS A 130 -2.92 -8.60 -10.30
C CYS A 130 -3.02 -10.13 -10.41
N ALA A 131 -3.21 -10.72 -11.59
CA ALA A 131 -3.21 -12.19 -11.72
C ALA A 131 -1.84 -12.82 -11.42
N SER A 132 -0.72 -12.15 -11.79
CA SER A 132 0.64 -12.71 -11.71
C SER A 132 1.75 -11.68 -11.43
N SER A 133 1.40 -10.50 -10.92
CA SER A 133 2.27 -9.32 -10.75
C SER A 133 2.75 -8.63 -12.04
N ASN A 134 2.49 -9.18 -13.23
CA ASN A 134 2.99 -8.66 -14.51
C ASN A 134 2.50 -7.23 -14.82
N ARG A 135 1.21 -6.94 -14.60
CA ARG A 135 0.62 -5.59 -14.77
C ARG A 135 1.15 -4.59 -13.75
N VAL A 136 1.34 -5.04 -12.51
CA VAL A 136 1.96 -4.22 -11.46
C VAL A 136 3.33 -3.75 -11.92
N GLY A 137 4.21 -4.68 -12.30
CA GLY A 137 5.56 -4.35 -12.74
C GLY A 137 5.59 -3.47 -14.00
N ALA A 138 4.67 -3.67 -14.94
CA ALA A 138 4.59 -2.84 -16.14
C ALA A 138 4.24 -1.37 -15.81
N LEU A 139 3.25 -1.13 -14.95
CA LEU A 139 2.89 0.22 -14.53
C LEU A 139 4.00 0.89 -13.71
N ILE A 140 4.70 0.14 -12.86
CA ILE A 140 5.86 0.64 -12.11
C ILE A 140 7.01 1.04 -13.04
N ALA A 141 7.28 0.24 -14.10
CA ALA A 141 8.30 0.60 -15.11
C ALA A 141 7.95 1.92 -15.80
N ILE A 142 6.71 2.06 -16.30
CA ILE A 142 6.25 3.30 -16.94
C ILE A 142 6.38 4.48 -15.98
N SER A 143 5.91 4.34 -14.75
CA SER A 143 6.00 5.40 -13.74
C SER A 143 7.44 5.82 -13.47
N ALA A 144 8.35 4.88 -13.32
CA ALA A 144 9.77 5.16 -13.08
C ALA A 144 10.41 5.91 -14.25
N HIS A 145 10.10 5.52 -15.49
CA HIS A 145 10.60 6.22 -16.68
C HIS A 145 10.04 7.64 -16.79
N VAL A 146 8.75 7.82 -16.57
CA VAL A 146 8.09 9.15 -16.59
C VAL A 146 8.66 10.07 -15.50
N GLN A 147 9.14 9.51 -14.39
CA GLN A 147 9.82 10.25 -13.31
C GLN A 147 11.31 10.54 -13.60
N GLY A 148 11.82 10.15 -14.76
CA GLY A 148 13.16 10.51 -15.23
C GLY A 148 14.21 9.39 -15.12
N LEU A 149 13.81 8.17 -14.73
CA LEU A 149 14.74 7.03 -14.80
C LEU A 149 14.94 6.64 -16.27
N ASP A 150 16.18 6.30 -16.64
CA ASP A 150 16.41 5.78 -18.01
C ASP A 150 15.57 4.51 -18.27
N LEU A 151 15.30 4.26 -19.56
CA LEU A 151 14.35 3.20 -19.92
C LEU A 151 14.78 1.82 -19.42
N GLU A 152 16.05 1.45 -19.58
CA GLU A 152 16.50 0.10 -19.20
C GLU A 152 16.45 -0.07 -17.66
N ALA A 153 16.86 0.93 -16.91
CA ALA A 153 16.74 0.91 -15.45
C ALA A 153 15.28 0.88 -14.97
N ALA A 154 14.37 1.57 -15.68
CA ALA A 154 12.94 1.54 -15.41
C ALA A 154 12.34 0.15 -15.70
N LEU A 155 12.73 -0.49 -16.80
CA LEU A 155 12.33 -1.87 -17.13
C LEU A 155 12.84 -2.87 -16.09
N ASP A 156 14.08 -2.73 -15.65
CA ASP A 156 14.65 -3.58 -14.59
C ASP A 156 13.90 -3.37 -13.25
N LYS A 157 13.50 -2.13 -12.93
CA LYS A 157 12.62 -1.89 -11.78
C LYS A 157 11.28 -2.62 -11.96
N GLY A 158 10.65 -2.54 -13.12
CA GLY A 158 9.41 -3.26 -13.41
C GLY A 158 9.56 -4.78 -13.29
N LYS A 159 10.67 -5.34 -13.75
CA LYS A 159 10.97 -6.78 -13.61
C LYS A 159 11.06 -7.20 -12.14
N ARG A 160 11.71 -6.39 -11.31
CA ARG A 160 11.73 -6.63 -9.85
C ARG A 160 10.34 -6.60 -9.22
N TRP A 161 9.39 -5.86 -9.81
CA TRP A 161 7.98 -5.79 -9.41
C TRP A 161 7.10 -6.82 -10.12
N GLY A 162 7.68 -7.77 -10.81
CA GLY A 162 6.99 -8.91 -11.43
C GLY A 162 6.62 -8.75 -12.90
N MET A 163 7.09 -7.70 -13.60
CA MET A 163 6.90 -7.58 -15.05
C MET A 163 7.60 -8.74 -15.79
N LYS A 164 6.89 -9.32 -16.74
CA LYS A 164 7.37 -10.42 -17.60
C LYS A 164 7.06 -10.11 -19.07
N SER A 165 5.91 -10.55 -19.54
CA SER A 165 5.50 -10.46 -20.95
C SER A 165 5.05 -9.07 -21.40
N LEU A 166 4.83 -8.11 -20.48
CA LEU A 166 4.39 -6.75 -20.81
C LEU A 166 5.54 -5.77 -21.10
N GLU A 167 6.80 -6.20 -21.07
CA GLU A 167 7.93 -5.32 -21.41
C GLU A 167 7.80 -4.67 -22.80
N PRO A 168 7.42 -5.40 -23.89
CA PRO A 168 7.24 -4.77 -25.20
C PRO A 168 6.18 -3.65 -25.18
N VAL A 169 5.09 -3.85 -24.44
CA VAL A 169 4.03 -2.84 -24.27
C VAL A 169 4.56 -1.60 -23.55
N VAL A 170 5.36 -1.79 -22.50
CA VAL A 170 5.98 -0.66 -21.78
C VAL A 170 6.87 0.14 -22.73
N ARG A 171 7.72 -0.53 -23.54
CA ARG A 171 8.60 0.13 -24.51
C ARG A 171 7.80 0.96 -25.54
N GLU A 172 6.70 0.43 -26.04
CA GLU A 172 5.78 1.14 -26.94
C GLU A 172 5.21 2.39 -26.28
N VAL A 173 4.56 2.23 -25.12
CA VAL A 173 3.89 3.31 -24.38
C VAL A 173 4.82 4.48 -24.03
N VAL A 174 6.10 4.24 -23.75
CA VAL A 174 7.03 5.29 -23.38
C VAL A 174 7.74 5.94 -24.58
N ASN A 175 7.74 5.28 -25.75
CA ASN A 175 8.32 5.80 -26.99
C ASN A 175 7.32 6.61 -27.82
N ASP A 176 6.01 6.45 -27.62
CA ASP A 176 4.93 7.15 -28.35
C ASP A 176 4.71 8.60 -27.86
N LYS A 177 5.73 9.25 -27.29
CA LYS A 177 5.67 10.64 -26.81
C LYS A 177 6.31 11.61 -27.78
#